data_edb46ff88cb29b3a42771ff60c1b2602
#
_entry.id   edb46ff88cb29b3a42771ff60c1b2602
#
_cell.length_a   1.000
_cell.length_b   1.000
_cell.length_c   1.000
_cell.angle_alpha   90.00
_cell.angle_beta   90.00
_cell.angle_gamma   90.00
#
_symmetry.space_group_name_H-M   'P 1'
#
loop_
_entity.id
_entity.type
_entity.pdbx_description
1 polymer ?
#
loop_
_entity_poly.entity_id
_entity_poly.type
_entity_poly.pdbx_seq_one_letter_code
_entity_poly.pdbx_strand_id
1 'polypeptide(L)'
;AWRDVLGRDWRNAVRFTLPDLDVFEIDAVATPPAQVRSFAHVGTINMGMAAHPTNGSVYVANTDAQNLNRFISLPGMGLFPNPGAVDPVKRTSDPATRKTLNGHLYESRITVLGGVGSVRARHLNKHIDYEVVPSDAGVKERSVGSPHSLAFSPNGQTIYVAAMGSNQ
;
A
#
# COMPACT_ATOMS: atom_id res chain seq x y z
N ALA A 1 7.41 8.15 17.30
CA ALA A 1 7.76 7.50 18.57
C ALA A 1 7.16 6.10 18.58
N TRP A 2 7.93 5.09 18.93
CA TRP A 2 7.52 3.69 19.01
C TRP A 2 6.67 3.44 20.27
N ARG A 3 5.46 3.99 20.27
CA ARG A 3 4.51 3.83 21.37
C ARG A 3 3.23 3.21 20.84
N ASP A 4 2.66 2.31 21.66
CA ASP A 4 1.34 1.75 21.37
C ASP A 4 0.21 2.70 21.83
N VAL A 5 -1.03 2.31 21.61
CA VAL A 5 -2.21 3.09 21.98
C VAL A 5 -2.36 3.31 23.50
N LEU A 6 -1.70 2.47 24.31
CA LEU A 6 -1.65 2.61 25.78
C LEU A 6 -0.48 3.48 26.24
N GLY A 7 0.28 4.06 25.31
CA GLY A 7 1.43 4.91 25.58
C GLY A 7 2.69 4.16 25.98
N ARG A 8 2.71 2.81 25.92
CA ARG A 8 3.88 2.01 26.28
C ARG A 8 4.99 2.20 25.23
N ASP A 9 6.21 2.35 25.70
CA ASP A 9 7.38 2.56 24.85
C ASP A 9 7.95 1.21 24.40
N TRP A 10 8.06 1.01 23.10
CA TRP A 10 8.55 -0.21 22.46
C TRP A 10 9.98 -0.08 21.91
N ARG A 11 10.66 1.05 22.11
CA ARG A 11 12.01 1.29 21.55
C ARG A 11 13.01 0.21 21.95
N ASN A 12 12.92 -0.28 23.17
CA ASN A 12 13.83 -1.33 23.67
C ASN A 12 13.48 -2.73 23.16
N ALA A 13 12.27 -2.93 22.62
CA ALA A 13 11.86 -4.20 22.04
C ALA A 13 12.25 -4.30 20.54
N VAL A 14 12.46 -3.15 19.88
CA VAL A 14 12.93 -3.11 18.50
C VAL A 14 14.45 -3.03 18.49
N ARG A 15 15.09 -4.14 18.20
CA ARG A 15 16.55 -4.28 18.27
C ARG A 15 17.31 -3.87 17.02
N PHE A 16 16.60 -3.55 15.95
CA PHE A 16 17.18 -3.14 14.68
C PHE A 16 16.25 -2.17 13.95
N THR A 17 16.81 -1.32 13.13
CA THR A 17 16.09 -0.48 12.20
C THR A 17 16.25 -1.08 10.83
N LEU A 18 15.14 -1.44 10.18
CA LEU A 18 15.15 -1.79 8.78
C LEU A 18 15.09 -0.48 7.97
N PRO A 19 16.03 -0.24 7.07
CA PRO A 19 15.90 0.86 6.13
C PRO A 19 14.66 0.62 5.25
N ASP A 20 13.94 1.69 4.97
CA ASP A 20 12.81 1.67 4.05
C ASP A 20 13.35 1.77 2.61
N LEU A 21 13.99 0.69 2.16
CA LEU A 21 14.56 0.55 0.82
C LEU A 21 13.87 -0.62 0.13
N ASP A 22 13.03 -0.31 -0.84
CA ASP A 22 12.08 -1.27 -1.41
C ASP A 22 12.53 -1.83 -2.76
N VAL A 23 13.18 -0.99 -3.58
CA VAL A 23 13.63 -1.36 -4.91
C VAL A 23 15.07 -0.88 -5.11
N PHE A 24 15.90 -1.73 -5.71
CA PHE A 24 17.30 -1.45 -6.01
C PHE A 24 17.51 -1.50 -7.53
N GLU A 25 18.21 -0.50 -8.04
CA GLU A 25 18.75 -0.52 -9.40
C GLU A 25 20.22 -0.96 -9.33
N ILE A 26 20.53 -1.97 -10.09
CA ILE A 26 21.84 -2.60 -10.11
C ILE A 26 22.39 -2.55 -11.54
N ASP A 27 23.60 -2.05 -11.70
CA ASP A 27 24.36 -2.21 -12.94
C ASP A 27 24.83 -3.67 -13.07
N ALA A 28 24.15 -4.41 -13.95
CA ALA A 28 24.41 -5.81 -14.17
C ALA A 28 25.64 -6.06 -15.09
N VAL A 29 26.17 -5.01 -15.75
CA VAL A 29 27.33 -5.09 -16.63
C VAL A 29 28.64 -4.90 -15.84
N ALA A 30 28.58 -4.15 -14.74
CA ALA A 30 29.73 -3.98 -13.86
C ALA A 30 30.19 -5.32 -13.27
N THR A 31 31.48 -5.47 -13.09
CA THR A 31 32.08 -6.68 -12.52
C THR A 31 32.91 -6.33 -11.28
N PRO A 32 32.45 -6.65 -10.06
CA PRO A 32 31.16 -7.24 -9.73
C PRO A 32 29.96 -6.29 -9.99
N PRO A 33 28.72 -6.80 -10.10
CA PRO A 33 27.55 -5.96 -10.23
C PRO A 33 27.47 -4.93 -9.11
N ALA A 34 27.13 -3.68 -9.46
CA ALA A 34 27.16 -2.57 -8.51
C ALA A 34 25.77 -1.92 -8.35
N GLN A 35 25.42 -1.56 -7.13
CA GLN A 35 24.21 -0.80 -6.88
C GLN A 35 24.36 0.63 -7.42
N VAL A 36 23.44 1.04 -8.27
CA VAL A 36 23.36 2.41 -8.82
C VAL A 36 22.57 3.31 -7.90
N ARG A 37 21.37 2.86 -7.49
CA ARG A 37 20.49 3.60 -6.58
C ARG A 37 19.47 2.68 -5.91
N SER A 38 18.74 3.24 -4.95
CA SER A 38 17.61 2.60 -4.29
C SER A 38 16.41 3.54 -4.24
N PHE A 39 15.23 2.97 -4.09
CA PHE A 39 13.96 3.69 -3.96
C PHE A 39 13.31 3.26 -2.66
N ALA A 40 12.87 4.24 -1.87
CA ALA A 40 12.12 4.08 -0.64
C ALA A 40 10.64 4.42 -0.87
N HIS A 41 9.76 4.01 0.05
CA HIS A 41 8.33 4.31 0.05
C HIS A 41 7.59 3.83 -1.21
N VAL A 42 8.04 2.73 -1.82
CA VAL A 42 7.43 2.15 -3.00
C VAL A 42 6.13 1.43 -2.65
N GLY A 43 6.16 0.62 -1.60
CA GLY A 43 4.98 -0.07 -1.09
C GLY A 43 5.35 -1.05 0.02
N THR A 44 4.37 -1.51 0.78
CA THR A 44 4.61 -2.47 1.87
C THR A 44 4.92 -3.87 1.34
N ILE A 45 4.23 -4.29 0.26
CA ILE A 45 4.47 -5.56 -0.42
C ILE A 45 4.61 -5.29 -1.91
N ASN A 46 5.80 -5.46 -2.45
CA ASN A 46 6.09 -5.34 -3.86
C ASN A 46 6.01 -6.72 -4.52
N MET A 47 5.17 -6.86 -5.55
CA MET A 47 4.85 -8.14 -6.18
C MET A 47 5.58 -8.33 -7.52
N GLY A 48 5.41 -7.40 -8.44
CA GLY A 48 6.00 -7.49 -9.76
C GLY A 48 6.38 -6.15 -10.34
N MET A 49 7.30 -6.15 -11.30
CA MET A 49 7.82 -4.94 -11.94
C MET A 49 7.83 -5.09 -13.46
N ALA A 50 7.62 -3.96 -14.15
CA ALA A 50 7.83 -3.87 -15.59
C ALA A 50 8.47 -2.52 -15.95
N ALA A 51 9.47 -2.55 -16.83
CA ALA A 51 10.07 -1.35 -17.39
C ALA A 51 9.21 -0.82 -18.54
N HIS A 52 8.99 0.49 -18.55
CA HIS A 52 8.32 1.15 -19.68
C HIS A 52 9.24 1.12 -20.91
N PRO A 53 8.77 0.64 -22.07
CA PRO A 53 9.66 0.33 -23.20
C PRO A 53 10.34 1.53 -23.84
N THR A 54 9.82 2.75 -23.63
CA THR A 54 10.33 3.94 -24.33
C THR A 54 10.90 5.02 -23.42
N ASN A 55 10.53 5.09 -22.13
CA ASN A 55 10.95 6.18 -21.25
C ASN A 55 11.81 5.74 -20.05
N GLY A 56 12.06 4.43 -19.90
CA GLY A 56 12.91 3.88 -18.85
C GLY A 56 12.33 3.93 -17.43
N SER A 57 11.09 4.40 -17.24
CA SER A 57 10.44 4.33 -15.94
C SER A 57 10.10 2.89 -15.59
N VAL A 58 10.20 2.53 -14.32
CA VAL A 58 9.83 1.21 -13.82
C VAL A 58 8.50 1.31 -13.07
N TYR A 59 7.58 0.42 -13.38
CA TYR A 59 6.28 0.32 -12.72
C TYR A 59 6.29 -0.90 -11.80
N VAL A 60 5.88 -0.70 -10.56
CA VAL A 60 5.86 -1.73 -9.51
C VAL A 60 4.43 -1.96 -9.07
N ALA A 61 3.93 -3.19 -9.27
CA ALA A 61 2.67 -3.63 -8.69
C ALA A 61 2.87 -3.88 -7.20
N ASN A 62 2.10 -3.22 -6.36
CA ASN A 62 2.27 -3.31 -4.93
C ASN A 62 0.97 -3.11 -4.14
N THR A 63 1.05 -3.42 -2.86
CA THR A 63 0.09 -2.98 -1.86
C THR A 63 0.77 -2.09 -0.85
N ASP A 64 0.02 -1.16 -0.28
CA ASP A 64 0.48 -0.27 0.78
C ASP A 64 -0.39 -0.40 2.00
N ALA A 65 0.18 -0.92 3.09
CA ALA A 65 -0.55 -1.14 4.32
C ALA A 65 -0.83 0.17 5.05
N GLN A 66 -2.05 0.29 5.55
CA GLN A 66 -2.47 1.43 6.35
C GLN A 66 -2.04 1.22 7.81
N ASN A 67 -0.78 1.57 8.12
CA ASN A 67 -0.15 1.27 9.40
C ASN A 67 -0.19 2.42 10.42
N LEU A 68 -0.86 3.51 10.13
CA LEU A 68 -0.83 4.72 10.95
C LEU A 68 -1.44 4.50 12.35
N ASN A 69 -2.47 3.67 12.44
CA ASN A 69 -3.09 3.27 13.69
C ASN A 69 -3.38 1.76 13.67
N ARG A 70 -2.43 0.96 14.11
CA ARG A 70 -2.53 -0.52 14.09
C ARG A 70 -3.56 -1.07 15.08
N PHE A 71 -3.84 -0.34 16.15
CA PHE A 71 -4.71 -0.80 17.23
C PHE A 71 -5.78 0.24 17.47
N ILE A 72 -7.01 -0.13 17.22
CA ILE A 72 -8.17 0.66 17.58
C ILE A 72 -8.56 0.24 18.99
N SER A 73 -8.23 1.05 19.99
CA SER A 73 -8.92 1.00 21.26
C SER A 73 -9.80 2.24 21.37
N LEU A 74 -11.07 2.03 21.32
CA LEU A 74 -12.01 3.07 21.71
C LEU A 74 -12.03 3.13 23.26
N PRO A 75 -12.06 4.33 23.85
CA PRO A 75 -12.16 4.45 25.30
C PRO A 75 -13.32 3.63 25.86
N GLY A 76 -13.06 2.74 26.81
CA GLY A 76 -14.06 1.87 27.42
C GLY A 76 -14.41 0.59 26.65
N MET A 77 -13.79 0.37 25.49
CA MET A 77 -13.94 -0.88 24.75
C MET A 77 -12.61 -1.63 24.74
N GLY A 78 -12.66 -2.95 24.93
CA GLY A 78 -11.49 -3.82 24.81
C GLY A 78 -10.85 -3.70 23.42
N LEU A 79 -9.81 -4.47 23.17
CA LEU A 79 -9.03 -4.50 21.91
C LEU A 79 -9.88 -4.77 20.66
N PHE A 80 -11.14 -5.17 20.84
CA PHE A 80 -12.10 -5.40 19.76
C PHE A 80 -13.31 -4.50 19.96
N PRO A 81 -13.78 -3.82 18.92
CA PRO A 81 -15.02 -3.05 19.02
C PRO A 81 -16.15 -3.98 19.43
N ASN A 82 -16.89 -3.58 20.47
CA ASN A 82 -18.14 -4.24 20.79
C ASN A 82 -19.10 -4.04 19.60
N PRO A 83 -19.56 -5.10 18.93
CA PRO A 83 -20.41 -4.99 17.75
C PRO A 83 -21.71 -4.20 17.98
N GLY A 84 -22.12 -4.02 19.24
CA GLY A 84 -23.29 -3.23 19.62
C GLY A 84 -23.05 -1.76 19.94
N ALA A 85 -21.81 -1.29 19.92
CA ALA A 85 -21.48 0.07 20.38
C ALA A 85 -20.97 1.02 19.27
N VAL A 86 -20.74 0.53 18.08
CA VAL A 86 -20.35 1.34 16.93
C VAL A 86 -21.33 1.05 15.81
N ASP A 87 -21.86 2.10 15.21
CA ASP A 87 -22.62 1.95 13.98
C ASP A 87 -21.73 1.26 12.95
N PRO A 88 -22.01 0.00 12.58
CA PRO A 88 -21.17 -0.73 11.65
C PRO A 88 -21.21 -0.14 10.23
N VAL A 89 -22.11 0.80 9.98
CA VAL A 89 -22.39 1.34 8.65
C VAL A 89 -21.65 2.65 8.39
N LYS A 90 -21.28 3.40 9.42
CA LYS A 90 -20.56 4.68 9.24
C LYS A 90 -19.34 4.73 10.12
N ARG A 91 -18.18 4.85 9.50
CA ARG A 91 -17.03 5.42 10.19
C ARG A 91 -17.40 6.81 10.60
N THR A 92 -17.28 7.09 11.88
CA THR A 92 -17.60 8.41 12.40
C THR A 92 -16.76 9.48 11.71
N SER A 93 -17.29 10.68 11.60
CA SER A 93 -16.57 11.85 11.11
C SER A 93 -15.37 12.25 11.98
N ASP A 94 -15.11 11.50 13.06
CA ASP A 94 -13.95 11.71 13.92
C ASP A 94 -12.65 11.45 13.15
N PRO A 95 -11.78 12.47 13.00
CA PRO A 95 -10.49 12.32 12.33
C PRO A 95 -9.59 11.24 12.93
N ALA A 96 -9.77 10.89 14.22
CA ALA A 96 -9.01 9.84 14.88
C ALA A 96 -9.43 8.44 14.40
N THR A 97 -10.70 8.25 14.05
CA THR A 97 -11.22 6.97 13.55
C THR A 97 -11.02 6.79 12.05
N ARG A 98 -10.90 7.88 11.27
CA ARG A 98 -10.59 7.84 9.83
C ARG A 98 -9.27 7.16 9.50
N LYS A 99 -8.35 7.10 10.44
CA LYS A 99 -7.02 6.51 10.29
C LYS A 99 -6.95 5.08 10.80
N THR A 100 -8.07 4.46 11.06
CA THR A 100 -8.12 3.10 11.58
C THR A 100 -8.05 2.08 10.44
N LEU A 101 -7.62 0.85 10.77
CA LEU A 101 -7.56 -0.27 9.83
C LEU A 101 -8.94 -0.83 9.45
N ASN A 102 -10.02 -0.37 10.06
CA ASN A 102 -11.37 -0.87 9.79
C ASN A 102 -11.80 -0.57 8.35
N GLY A 103 -11.95 -1.65 7.57
CA GLY A 103 -12.33 -1.58 6.16
C GLY A 103 -11.28 -0.96 5.24
N HIS A 104 -10.08 -0.59 5.75
CA HIS A 104 -8.99 -0.02 4.97
C HIS A 104 -7.65 -0.57 5.44
N LEU A 105 -7.43 -1.86 5.22
CA LEU A 105 -6.20 -2.55 5.64
C LEU A 105 -5.00 -2.17 4.78
N TYR A 106 -5.22 -2.06 3.49
CA TYR A 106 -4.19 -1.71 2.50
C TYR A 106 -4.81 -1.11 1.25
N GLU A 107 -3.99 -0.45 0.47
CA GLU A 107 -4.32 0.06 -0.87
C GLU A 107 -3.63 -0.77 -1.94
N SER A 108 -4.38 -1.14 -2.99
CA SER A 108 -3.81 -1.72 -4.21
C SER A 108 -3.27 -0.61 -5.09
N ARG A 109 -1.98 -0.66 -5.43
CA ARG A 109 -1.30 0.43 -6.13
C ARG A 109 -0.40 -0.06 -7.25
N ILE A 110 -0.12 0.85 -8.18
CA ILE A 110 1.07 0.80 -9.03
C ILE A 110 1.94 1.99 -8.66
N THR A 111 3.18 1.75 -8.31
CA THR A 111 4.15 2.82 -8.04
C THR A 111 5.09 2.97 -9.22
N VAL A 112 5.21 4.20 -9.71
CA VAL A 112 6.06 4.53 -10.86
C VAL A 112 7.37 5.11 -10.34
N LEU A 113 8.47 4.48 -10.71
CA LEU A 113 9.84 4.88 -10.40
C LEU A 113 10.44 5.60 -11.61
N GLY A 114 10.82 6.83 -11.43
CA GLY A 114 11.40 7.66 -12.50
C GLY A 114 12.91 7.81 -12.43
N GLY A 115 13.51 8.25 -13.52
CA GLY A 115 14.97 8.34 -13.71
C GLY A 115 15.75 9.18 -12.70
N VAL A 116 15.12 10.12 -12.02
CA VAL A 116 15.76 11.01 -11.02
C VAL A 116 15.44 10.58 -9.57
N GLY A 117 15.12 9.28 -9.36
CA GLY A 117 14.75 8.77 -8.03
C GLY A 117 13.33 9.14 -7.61
N SER A 118 12.48 9.61 -8.52
CA SER A 118 11.09 9.95 -8.20
C SER A 118 10.26 8.70 -7.98
N VAL A 119 9.44 8.70 -6.92
CA VAL A 119 8.50 7.64 -6.55
C VAL A 119 7.10 8.22 -6.59
N ARG A 120 6.22 7.65 -7.41
CA ARG A 120 4.85 8.14 -7.62
C ARG A 120 3.84 7.01 -7.48
N ALA A 121 3.20 6.92 -6.35
CA ALA A 121 2.14 5.95 -6.11
C ALA A 121 0.85 6.31 -6.89
N ARG A 122 0.22 5.30 -7.47
CA ARG A 122 -1.06 5.36 -8.17
C ARG A 122 -2.03 4.37 -7.55
N HIS A 123 -2.95 4.86 -6.73
CA HIS A 123 -4.01 4.04 -6.16
C HIS A 123 -4.96 3.55 -7.25
N LEU A 124 -5.22 2.23 -7.32
CA LEU A 124 -6.04 1.62 -8.36
C LEU A 124 -7.54 1.73 -8.08
N ASN A 125 -7.92 1.81 -6.81
CA ASN A 125 -9.32 1.79 -6.37
C ASN A 125 -9.77 3.15 -5.80
N LYS A 126 -9.52 4.23 -6.51
CA LYS A 126 -9.89 5.60 -6.09
C LYS A 126 -11.39 5.82 -5.92
N HIS A 127 -12.21 4.92 -6.47
CA HIS A 127 -13.66 4.97 -6.38
C HIS A 127 -14.20 4.39 -5.06
N ILE A 128 -13.35 3.78 -4.23
CA ILE A 128 -13.75 3.25 -2.94
C ILE A 128 -13.81 4.40 -1.92
N ASP A 129 -14.99 4.61 -1.35
CA ASP A 129 -15.11 5.37 -0.12
C ASP A 129 -14.89 4.43 1.08
N TYR A 130 -13.72 4.53 1.67
CA TYR A 130 -13.38 3.71 2.83
C TYR A 130 -14.08 4.13 4.13
N GLU A 131 -14.87 5.20 4.12
CA GLU A 131 -15.68 5.62 5.26
C GLU A 131 -17.05 4.92 5.27
N VAL A 132 -17.42 4.26 4.18
CA VAL A 132 -18.68 3.52 4.04
C VAL A 132 -18.44 2.03 4.19
N VAL A 133 -18.98 1.42 5.25
CA VAL A 133 -18.87 -0.03 5.53
C VAL A 133 -20.24 -0.59 5.89
N PRO A 134 -20.75 -1.57 5.14
CA PRO A 134 -20.22 -2.13 3.90
C PRO A 134 -20.22 -1.12 2.76
N SER A 135 -19.35 -1.34 1.76
CA SER A 135 -19.30 -0.51 0.56
C SER A 135 -20.62 -0.57 -0.22
N ASP A 136 -20.91 0.48 -0.96
CA ASP A 136 -22.06 0.53 -1.87
C ASP A 136 -22.02 -0.58 -2.92
N ALA A 137 -23.21 -0.95 -3.44
CA ALA A 137 -23.31 -1.93 -4.51
C ALA A 137 -22.49 -1.51 -5.74
N GLY A 138 -21.83 -2.46 -6.38
CA GLY A 138 -21.00 -2.24 -7.57
C GLY A 138 -19.57 -1.73 -7.28
N VAL A 139 -19.22 -1.43 -6.03
CA VAL A 139 -17.85 -1.02 -5.67
C VAL A 139 -16.90 -2.21 -5.77
N LYS A 140 -17.28 -3.36 -5.23
CA LYS A 140 -16.49 -4.59 -5.26
C LYS A 140 -16.17 -5.03 -6.69
N GLU A 141 -17.16 -4.98 -7.56
CA GLU A 141 -17.07 -5.42 -8.96
C GLU A 141 -16.11 -4.58 -9.80
N ARG A 142 -15.83 -3.36 -9.38
CA ARG A 142 -14.88 -2.45 -10.05
C ARG A 142 -13.53 -2.37 -9.38
N SER A 143 -13.33 -3.11 -8.29
CA SER A 143 -12.14 -3.01 -7.47
C SER A 143 -11.09 -4.03 -7.86
N VAL A 144 -9.85 -3.59 -7.91
CA VAL A 144 -8.69 -4.43 -8.21
C VAL A 144 -8.03 -4.82 -6.89
N GLY A 145 -7.97 -6.11 -6.59
CA GLY A 145 -7.32 -6.65 -5.39
C GLY A 145 -5.92 -7.17 -5.70
N SER A 146 -4.93 -6.77 -4.91
CA SER A 146 -3.57 -7.33 -4.93
C SER A 146 -2.97 -7.43 -6.34
N PRO A 147 -2.63 -6.31 -7.01
CA PRO A 147 -1.99 -6.33 -8.32
C PRO A 147 -0.66 -7.06 -8.22
N HIS A 148 -0.44 -8.05 -9.10
CA HIS A 148 0.67 -8.98 -9.00
C HIS A 148 1.69 -8.85 -10.12
N SER A 149 1.25 -8.75 -11.36
CA SER A 149 2.12 -8.72 -12.53
C SER A 149 1.74 -7.59 -13.48
N LEU A 150 2.72 -7.09 -14.19
CA LEU A 150 2.58 -5.98 -15.13
C LEU A 150 3.20 -6.35 -16.48
N ALA A 151 2.57 -5.92 -17.56
CA ALA A 151 3.16 -5.96 -18.89
C ALA A 151 2.77 -4.71 -19.68
N PHE A 152 3.68 -4.17 -20.48
CA PHE A 152 3.39 -3.07 -21.40
C PHE A 152 3.13 -3.57 -22.80
N SER A 153 2.27 -2.83 -23.53
CA SER A 153 2.26 -2.91 -24.99
C SER A 153 3.61 -2.42 -25.55
N PRO A 154 4.03 -2.87 -26.75
CA PRO A 154 5.34 -2.48 -27.32
C PRO A 154 5.54 -0.98 -27.48
N ASN A 155 4.47 -0.23 -27.69
CA ASN A 155 4.49 1.24 -27.81
C ASN A 155 4.44 1.98 -26.45
N GLY A 156 4.31 1.25 -25.32
CA GLY A 156 4.22 1.81 -23.98
C GLY A 156 2.90 2.51 -23.65
N GLN A 157 1.92 2.52 -24.54
CA GLN A 157 0.67 3.26 -24.31
C GLN A 157 -0.34 2.52 -23.43
N THR A 158 -0.19 1.20 -23.32
CA THR A 158 -1.08 0.35 -22.51
C THR A 158 -0.27 -0.46 -21.51
N ILE A 159 -0.74 -0.51 -20.30
CA ILE A 159 -0.22 -1.42 -19.28
C ILE A 159 -1.31 -2.44 -18.93
N TYR A 160 -0.95 -3.70 -18.95
CA TYR A 160 -1.79 -4.81 -18.50
C TYR A 160 -1.40 -5.16 -17.07
N VAL A 161 -2.40 -5.31 -16.22
CA VAL A 161 -2.22 -5.61 -14.79
C VAL A 161 -2.95 -6.89 -14.46
N ALA A 162 -2.22 -7.91 -14.05
CA ALA A 162 -2.83 -9.10 -13.45
C ALA A 162 -2.96 -8.88 -11.95
N ALA A 163 -4.12 -9.24 -11.40
CA ALA A 163 -4.43 -9.07 -9.99
C ALA A 163 -5.01 -10.34 -9.38
N MET A 164 -4.74 -10.59 -8.10
CA MET A 164 -5.35 -11.65 -7.33
C MET A 164 -6.53 -11.10 -6.52
N GLY A 165 -7.62 -11.87 -6.40
CA GLY A 165 -8.78 -11.47 -5.60
C GLY A 165 -9.74 -10.51 -6.30
N SER A 166 -9.56 -10.26 -7.59
CA SER A 166 -10.51 -9.54 -8.43
C SER A 166 -11.27 -10.56 -9.28
N ASN A 167 -12.59 -10.54 -9.22
CA ASN A 167 -13.46 -11.35 -10.10
C ASN A 167 -13.90 -10.49 -11.30
N GLN A 168 -12.95 -9.95 -12.05
CA GLN A 168 -13.19 -9.17 -13.25
C GLN A 168 -12.63 -9.88 -14.47
#